data_e6b7e1d1466a0b449375ffb9f1ac8fd3
#
_entry.id   e6b7e1d1466a0b449375ffb9f1ac8fd3
#
_cell.length_a   1.000
_cell.length_b   1.000
_cell.length_c   1.000
_cell.angle_alpha   90.00
_cell.angle_beta   90.00
_cell.angle_gamma   90.00
#
_symmetry.space_group_name_H-M   'P 1'
#
loop_
_entity.id
_entity.type
_entity.pdbx_description
1 polymer ?
#
loop_
_entity_poly.entity_id
_entity_poly.type
_entity_poly.pdbx_seq_one_letter_code
_entity_poly.pdbx_strand_id
1 'polypeptide(L)'
;MNADDESVTTLEDLRTDLALRYKWTPTGGASVDRAIVEADMANLDRDGYVVWENLLSAQECQQIRDVVTPWLGHTGRNSFEGRRTQRIYSVLSRTRVCDRLVDHPRVLAVLDQLLMPNYLLSALQAINIQPGESAQLPHHDDGFYPIPRPREPLAAATIWAIDDFTADNGATVLLPGSHRWGKRRPSPDDRSLPVVMPAGSCVIFVGTLWHGGGANTTTHDRLAVTAQYCQPWLRPMEAFTLSISREIARGVSDDIRRMLGYSIHPPFVGAVDGLHPLRLLD
;
A
#
# COMPACT_ATOMS: atom_id res chain seq x y z
N MET A 1 -13.44 38.07 23.87
CA MET A 1 -14.53 37.10 24.09
C MET A 1 -15.56 37.38 23.02
N ASN A 2 -15.32 36.86 21.83
CA ASN A 2 -16.27 36.92 20.70
C ASN A 2 -16.90 35.54 20.61
N ALA A 3 -18.18 35.52 20.91
CA ALA A 3 -19.04 34.38 20.78
C ALA A 3 -19.56 34.35 19.32
N ASP A 4 -18.92 33.56 18.52
CA ASP A 4 -19.54 32.92 17.36
C ASP A 4 -19.33 31.41 17.54
N ASP A 5 -19.87 30.91 18.66
CA ASP A 5 -20.09 29.49 18.89
C ASP A 5 -21.41 29.16 18.19
N GLU A 6 -21.34 28.91 16.87
CA GLU A 6 -22.43 28.25 16.17
C GLU A 6 -22.60 26.88 16.83
N SER A 7 -23.63 26.75 17.62
CA SER A 7 -23.93 25.54 18.38
C SER A 7 -24.06 24.35 17.42
N VAL A 8 -23.09 23.43 17.45
CA VAL A 8 -23.19 22.11 16.84
C VAL A 8 -24.45 21.46 17.42
N THR A 9 -25.50 21.38 16.62
CA THR A 9 -26.83 20.96 17.08
C THR A 9 -27.09 19.47 16.80
N THR A 10 -26.35 18.88 15.87
CA THR A 10 -26.52 17.48 15.50
C THR A 10 -25.17 16.75 15.37
N LEU A 11 -25.22 15.43 15.38
CA LEU A 11 -24.04 14.59 15.12
C LEU A 11 -23.47 14.81 13.71
N GLU A 12 -24.34 15.13 12.74
CA GLU A 12 -23.98 15.43 11.35
C GLU A 12 -23.19 16.75 11.26
N ASP A 13 -23.64 17.79 11.99
CA ASP A 13 -22.94 19.08 12.05
C ASP A 13 -21.56 18.92 12.67
N LEU A 14 -21.45 18.14 13.75
CA LEU A 14 -20.18 17.82 14.40
C LEU A 14 -19.22 17.08 13.44
N ARG A 15 -19.71 16.09 12.70
CA ARG A 15 -18.91 15.37 11.71
C ARG A 15 -18.40 16.30 10.61
N THR A 16 -19.23 17.20 10.14
CA THR A 16 -18.90 18.18 9.10
C THR A 16 -17.82 19.15 9.56
N ASP A 17 -17.99 19.75 10.75
CA ASP A 17 -16.98 20.67 11.33
C ASP A 17 -15.63 19.98 11.52
N LEU A 18 -15.63 18.79 12.13
CA LEU A 18 -14.41 18.05 12.38
C LEU A 18 -13.78 17.50 11.09
N ALA A 19 -14.58 17.16 10.07
CA ALA A 19 -14.06 16.79 8.76
C ALA A 19 -13.31 17.94 8.10
N LEU A 20 -13.84 19.17 8.20
CA LEU A 20 -13.15 20.37 7.71
C LEU A 20 -11.86 20.65 8.50
N ARG A 21 -11.89 20.53 9.81
CA ARG A 21 -10.76 20.82 10.71
C ARG A 21 -9.60 19.85 10.55
N TYR A 22 -9.87 18.56 10.37
CA TYR A 22 -8.85 17.49 10.30
C TYR A 22 -8.63 16.93 8.90
N LYS A 23 -9.20 17.57 7.88
CA LYS A 23 -8.98 17.15 6.49
C LYS A 23 -7.53 17.38 6.11
N TRP A 24 -6.85 16.31 5.75
CA TRP A 24 -5.53 16.40 5.15
C TRP A 24 -5.65 16.85 3.68
N THR A 25 -4.80 17.76 3.28
CA THR A 25 -4.64 18.10 1.86
C THR A 25 -3.30 17.53 1.41
N PRO A 26 -3.29 16.52 0.52
CA PRO A 26 -2.05 15.92 0.06
C PRO A 26 -1.16 16.94 -0.65
N THR A 27 0.14 16.88 -0.38
CA THR A 27 1.12 17.75 -1.04
C THR A 27 1.87 17.01 -2.15
N GLY A 28 2.23 15.75 -1.92
CA GLY A 28 3.00 14.94 -2.88
C GLY A 28 2.22 14.59 -4.15
N GLY A 29 0.97 14.17 -4.01
CA GLY A 29 0.10 13.80 -5.13
C GLY A 29 -0.32 14.98 -6.00
N ALA A 30 -0.41 16.17 -5.44
CA ALA A 30 -0.82 17.38 -6.17
C ALA A 30 0.14 17.81 -7.30
N SER A 31 1.36 17.29 -7.32
CA SER A 31 2.36 17.58 -8.38
C SER A 31 2.16 16.78 -9.66
N VAL A 32 1.25 15.79 -9.68
CA VAL A 32 0.99 14.92 -10.84
C VAL A 32 -0.08 15.53 -11.74
N ASP A 33 0.18 15.49 -13.05
CA ASP A 33 -0.79 15.98 -14.05
C ASP A 33 -2.12 15.24 -13.90
N ARG A 34 -3.19 16.01 -13.85
CA ARG A 34 -4.56 15.51 -13.68
C ARG A 34 -4.95 14.48 -14.75
N ALA A 35 -4.55 14.69 -16.00
CA ALA A 35 -4.86 13.76 -17.10
C ALA A 35 -4.19 12.39 -16.89
N ILE A 36 -2.98 12.37 -16.30
CA ILE A 36 -2.30 11.12 -15.95
C ILE A 36 -3.08 10.38 -14.86
N VAL A 37 -3.51 11.10 -13.83
CA VAL A 37 -4.29 10.50 -12.72
C VAL A 37 -5.63 9.96 -13.22
N GLU A 38 -6.35 10.70 -14.09
CA GLU A 38 -7.61 10.27 -14.68
C GLU A 38 -7.43 8.99 -15.51
N ALA A 39 -6.35 8.89 -16.30
CA ALA A 39 -6.04 7.69 -17.06
C ALA A 39 -5.71 6.48 -16.15
N ASP A 40 -4.94 6.70 -15.08
CA ASP A 40 -4.64 5.67 -14.09
C ASP A 40 -5.92 5.17 -13.40
N MET A 41 -6.80 6.07 -12.99
CA MET A 41 -8.08 5.72 -12.37
C MET A 41 -9.00 4.96 -13.32
N ALA A 42 -9.04 5.32 -14.61
CA ALA A 42 -9.82 4.59 -15.62
C ALA A 42 -9.30 3.15 -15.80
N ASN A 43 -7.98 2.95 -15.76
CA ASN A 43 -7.37 1.61 -15.81
C ASN A 43 -7.68 0.80 -14.55
N LEU A 44 -7.58 1.41 -13.36
CA LEU A 44 -7.94 0.77 -12.09
C LEU A 44 -9.42 0.38 -12.05
N ASP A 45 -10.30 1.23 -12.54
CA ASP A 45 -11.73 0.89 -12.63
C ASP A 45 -11.97 -0.27 -13.60
N ARG A 46 -11.32 -0.29 -14.78
CA ARG A 46 -11.51 -1.33 -15.78
C ARG A 46 -10.90 -2.66 -15.39
N ASP A 47 -9.61 -2.66 -14.99
CA ASP A 47 -8.79 -3.86 -14.83
C ASP A 47 -8.47 -4.19 -13.37
N GLY A 48 -8.57 -3.22 -12.47
CA GLY A 48 -8.23 -3.34 -11.07
C GLY A 48 -6.76 -3.05 -10.75
N TYR A 49 -5.93 -2.73 -11.76
CA TYR A 49 -4.51 -2.44 -11.61
C TYR A 49 -3.96 -1.50 -12.69
N VAL A 50 -2.79 -0.92 -12.42
CA VAL A 50 -1.98 -0.15 -13.39
C VAL A 50 -0.51 -0.49 -13.17
N VAL A 51 0.26 -0.57 -14.25
CA VAL A 51 1.72 -0.69 -14.23
C VAL A 51 2.34 0.63 -14.67
N TRP A 52 3.33 1.09 -13.92
CA TRP A 52 4.13 2.28 -14.21
C TRP A 52 5.59 1.88 -14.33
N GLU A 53 6.15 2.04 -15.49
CA GLU A 53 7.55 1.67 -15.73
C GLU A 53 8.51 2.82 -15.39
N ASN A 54 9.73 2.46 -14.98
CA ASN A 54 10.86 3.36 -14.82
C ASN A 54 10.61 4.54 -13.84
N LEU A 55 9.94 4.29 -12.72
CA LEU A 55 9.73 5.30 -11.66
C LEU A 55 10.96 5.46 -10.77
N LEU A 56 11.79 4.43 -10.65
CA LEU A 56 13.06 4.45 -9.94
C LEU A 56 14.21 4.26 -10.94
N SER A 57 15.32 4.90 -10.66
CA SER A 57 16.58 4.66 -11.38
C SER A 57 17.22 3.34 -10.96
N ALA A 58 18.10 2.81 -11.80
CA ALA A 58 18.90 1.62 -11.46
C ALA A 58 19.73 1.83 -10.18
N GLN A 59 20.20 3.06 -9.92
CA GLN A 59 20.94 3.40 -8.71
C GLN A 59 20.06 3.30 -7.45
N GLU A 60 18.80 3.76 -7.51
CA GLU A 60 17.86 3.63 -6.40
C GLU A 60 17.52 2.16 -6.11
N CYS A 61 17.29 1.36 -7.16
CA CYS A 61 17.06 -0.08 -7.01
C CYS A 61 18.28 -0.76 -6.35
N GLN A 62 19.49 -0.41 -6.78
CA GLN A 62 20.71 -0.96 -6.18
C GLN A 62 20.88 -0.55 -4.72
N GLN A 63 20.62 0.71 -4.37
CA GLN A 63 20.66 1.19 -2.98
C GLN A 63 19.66 0.44 -2.08
N ILE A 64 18.43 0.23 -2.56
CA ILE A 64 17.43 -0.55 -1.84
C ILE A 64 17.92 -1.98 -1.64
N ARG A 65 18.44 -2.62 -2.68
CA ARG A 65 18.98 -3.97 -2.63
C ARG A 65 20.11 -4.10 -1.59
N ASP A 66 21.09 -3.20 -1.64
CA ASP A 66 22.26 -3.23 -0.76
C ASP A 66 21.86 -3.11 0.72
N VAL A 67 20.84 -2.29 1.01
CA VAL A 67 20.35 -2.08 2.37
C VAL A 67 19.50 -3.25 2.87
N VAL A 68 18.61 -3.82 2.03
CA VAL A 68 17.67 -4.83 2.53
C VAL A 68 18.21 -6.25 2.47
N THR A 69 19.10 -6.57 1.53
CA THR A 69 19.64 -7.94 1.37
C THR A 69 20.29 -8.51 2.64
N PRO A 70 21.08 -7.75 3.43
CA PRO A 70 21.66 -8.28 4.68
C PRO A 70 20.62 -8.69 5.75
N TRP A 71 19.37 -8.26 5.62
CA TRP A 71 18.28 -8.62 6.55
C TRP A 71 17.43 -9.79 6.07
N LEU A 72 17.62 -10.23 4.82
CA LEU A 72 16.96 -11.41 4.30
C LEU A 72 17.50 -12.65 5.04
N GLY A 73 16.61 -13.42 5.64
CA GLY A 73 16.99 -14.56 6.47
C GLY A 73 15.99 -15.69 6.35
N HIS A 74 15.02 -15.70 7.23
CA HIS A 74 14.04 -16.78 7.29
C HIS A 74 13.04 -16.73 6.13
N THR A 75 12.72 -17.92 5.61
CA THR A 75 11.65 -18.12 4.63
C THR A 75 10.29 -18.22 5.31
N GLY A 76 9.22 -18.15 4.53
CA GLY A 76 7.85 -18.24 5.02
C GLY A 76 7.54 -19.57 5.71
N ARG A 77 6.63 -19.52 6.67
CA ARG A 77 6.25 -20.64 7.55
C ARG A 77 5.33 -21.65 6.90
N ASN A 78 4.67 -21.26 5.83
CA ASN A 78 3.64 -22.06 5.15
C ASN A 78 3.64 -21.79 3.64
N SER A 79 2.81 -22.50 2.89
CA SER A 79 2.71 -22.36 1.43
C SER A 79 2.12 -21.01 0.99
N PHE A 80 1.38 -20.32 1.85
CA PHE A 80 0.85 -18.99 1.54
C PHE A 80 1.94 -17.92 1.65
N GLU A 81 2.77 -17.98 2.68
CA GLU A 81 3.91 -17.07 2.84
C GLU A 81 5.03 -17.38 1.83
N GLY A 82 5.10 -18.61 1.32
CA GLY A 82 6.12 -19.11 0.41
C GLY A 82 7.30 -19.74 1.17
N ARG A 83 7.53 -21.03 0.99
CA ARG A 83 8.59 -21.79 1.72
C ARG A 83 10.00 -21.42 1.28
N ARG A 84 10.15 -20.80 0.13
CA ARG A 84 11.38 -20.24 -0.44
C ARG A 84 11.27 -18.73 -0.68
N THR A 85 10.34 -18.07 0.03
CA THR A 85 10.15 -16.62 -0.02
C THR A 85 10.62 -16.02 1.30
N GLN A 86 11.64 -15.17 1.22
CA GLN A 86 12.14 -14.42 2.37
C GLN A 86 11.39 -13.10 2.49
N ARG A 87 11.05 -12.70 3.72
CA ARG A 87 10.31 -11.46 3.98
C ARG A 87 10.95 -10.63 5.07
N ILE A 88 10.97 -9.32 4.85
CA ILE A 88 11.31 -8.33 5.88
C ILE A 88 10.05 -7.53 6.14
N TYR A 89 9.54 -7.61 7.35
CA TYR A 89 8.39 -6.85 7.81
C TYR A 89 8.82 -5.52 8.41
N SER A 90 7.91 -4.54 8.43
CA SER A 90 8.12 -3.21 9.03
C SER A 90 9.42 -2.57 8.55
N VAL A 91 9.67 -2.58 7.24
CA VAL A 91 10.90 -2.01 6.64
C VAL A 91 11.10 -0.56 7.09
N LEU A 92 10.01 0.20 7.26
CA LEU A 92 10.04 1.59 7.70
C LEU A 92 10.66 1.77 9.11
N SER A 93 10.62 0.76 9.98
CA SER A 93 11.27 0.82 11.29
C SER A 93 12.79 0.67 11.24
N ARG A 94 13.33 0.27 10.08
CA ARG A 94 14.74 -0.12 9.92
C ARG A 94 15.54 0.84 9.06
N THR A 95 14.90 1.43 8.04
CA THR A 95 15.61 2.25 7.05
C THR A 95 14.69 3.29 6.43
N ARG A 96 15.30 4.36 5.86
CA ARG A 96 14.65 5.41 5.06
C ARG A 96 14.77 5.18 3.56
N VAL A 97 15.53 4.16 3.12
CA VAL A 97 15.79 3.92 1.70
C VAL A 97 14.52 3.60 0.89
N CYS A 98 13.46 3.12 1.56
CA CYS A 98 12.18 2.79 0.94
C CYS A 98 11.10 3.86 1.13
N ASP A 99 11.39 5.01 1.74
CA ASP A 99 10.39 6.04 2.02
C ASP A 99 9.72 6.53 0.73
N ARG A 100 10.53 6.78 -0.32
CA ARG A 100 10.01 7.20 -1.63
C ARG A 100 9.04 6.19 -2.27
N LEU A 101 9.11 4.91 -1.91
CA LEU A 101 8.18 3.93 -2.42
C LEU A 101 6.81 4.05 -1.75
N VAL A 102 6.78 4.61 -0.54
CA VAL A 102 5.56 4.82 0.25
C VAL A 102 4.83 6.09 -0.18
N ASP A 103 5.58 7.19 -0.39
CA ASP A 103 5.02 8.52 -0.66
C ASP A 103 5.34 9.03 -2.07
N HIS A 104 5.59 8.14 -3.01
CA HIS A 104 5.83 8.54 -4.41
C HIS A 104 4.64 9.36 -4.94
N PRO A 105 4.88 10.53 -5.57
CA PRO A 105 3.79 11.44 -5.97
C PRO A 105 2.68 10.77 -6.78
N ARG A 106 3.02 9.89 -7.74
CA ARG A 106 2.02 9.18 -8.55
C ARG A 106 1.21 8.16 -7.75
N VAL A 107 1.82 7.53 -6.74
CA VAL A 107 1.11 6.64 -5.81
C VAL A 107 0.12 7.44 -4.99
N LEU A 108 0.56 8.54 -4.37
CA LEU A 108 -0.30 9.39 -3.56
C LEU A 108 -1.47 9.96 -4.38
N ALA A 109 -1.22 10.42 -5.61
CA ALA A 109 -2.25 10.99 -6.48
C ALA A 109 -3.39 10.00 -6.77
N VAL A 110 -3.06 8.72 -6.96
CA VAL A 110 -4.05 7.65 -7.16
C VAL A 110 -4.74 7.29 -5.85
N LEU A 111 -4.00 7.16 -4.75
CA LEU A 111 -4.59 6.85 -3.44
C LEU A 111 -5.54 7.93 -2.95
N ASP A 112 -5.28 9.20 -3.25
CA ASP A 112 -6.14 10.33 -2.92
C ASP A 112 -7.51 10.29 -3.61
N GLN A 113 -7.60 9.58 -4.76
CA GLN A 113 -8.86 9.34 -5.46
C GLN A 113 -9.54 8.03 -5.01
N LEU A 114 -8.75 7.06 -4.55
CA LEU A 114 -9.21 5.70 -4.28
C LEU A 114 -9.65 5.50 -2.82
N LEU A 115 -8.99 6.17 -1.89
CA LEU A 115 -9.20 6.03 -0.46
C LEU A 115 -9.68 7.33 0.16
N MET A 116 -10.33 7.23 1.31
CA MET A 116 -10.76 8.41 2.07
C MET A 116 -9.54 9.20 2.59
N PRO A 117 -9.66 10.54 2.76
CA PRO A 117 -8.61 11.34 3.36
C PRO A 117 -8.10 10.72 4.67
N ASN A 118 -6.80 10.87 4.92
CA ASN A 118 -6.10 10.29 6.07
C ASN A 118 -6.02 8.75 6.05
N TYR A 119 -6.06 8.14 4.86
CA TYR A 119 -5.76 6.71 4.70
C TYR A 119 -4.40 6.36 5.33
N LEU A 120 -4.25 5.11 5.72
CA LEU A 120 -3.10 4.64 6.48
C LEU A 120 -2.20 3.74 5.62
N LEU A 121 -0.89 3.76 5.92
CA LEU A 121 0.02 2.69 5.50
C LEU A 121 -0.34 1.43 6.30
N SER A 122 -0.68 0.35 5.59
CA SER A 122 -1.09 -0.91 6.21
C SER A 122 0.07 -1.87 6.40
N ALA A 123 0.99 -1.93 5.44
CA ALA A 123 2.22 -2.73 5.52
C ALA A 123 3.31 -2.14 4.62
N LEU A 124 4.58 -2.37 4.99
CA LEU A 124 5.74 -2.14 4.13
C LEU A 124 6.73 -3.29 4.29
N GLN A 125 6.86 -4.10 3.24
CA GLN A 125 7.62 -5.33 3.28
C GLN A 125 8.58 -5.45 2.10
N ALA A 126 9.79 -5.95 2.33
CA ALA A 126 10.65 -6.45 1.25
C ALA A 126 10.42 -7.97 1.10
N ILE A 127 10.27 -8.42 -0.13
CA ILE A 127 9.92 -9.80 -0.49
C ILE A 127 10.90 -10.31 -1.53
N ASN A 128 11.66 -11.34 -1.15
CA ASN A 128 12.64 -11.99 -2.03
C ASN A 128 12.18 -13.42 -2.33
N ILE A 129 11.85 -13.69 -3.58
CA ILE A 129 11.41 -15.01 -4.03
C ILE A 129 12.60 -15.78 -4.58
N GLN A 130 12.99 -16.85 -3.88
CA GLN A 130 14.13 -17.67 -4.24
C GLN A 130 13.77 -18.70 -5.34
N PRO A 131 14.80 -19.22 -6.05
CA PRO A 131 14.64 -20.31 -7.03
C PRO A 131 13.88 -21.51 -6.47
N GLY A 132 12.94 -22.03 -7.26
CA GLY A 132 12.10 -23.17 -6.90
C GLY A 132 10.92 -22.85 -5.99
N GLU A 133 10.60 -21.57 -5.74
CA GLU A 133 9.35 -21.22 -5.07
C GLU A 133 8.15 -21.55 -5.97
N SER A 134 7.13 -22.13 -5.38
CA SER A 134 5.86 -22.44 -6.05
C SER A 134 4.96 -21.21 -6.14
N ALA A 135 4.04 -21.21 -7.12
CA ALA A 135 3.05 -20.16 -7.22
C ALA A 135 2.17 -20.09 -5.96
N GLN A 136 1.91 -18.89 -5.51
CA GLN A 136 1.00 -18.61 -4.40
C GLN A 136 -0.45 -18.82 -4.84
N LEU A 137 -1.29 -19.34 -3.96
CA LEU A 137 -2.72 -19.41 -4.22
C LEU A 137 -3.33 -18.02 -4.43
N PRO A 138 -4.22 -17.86 -5.41
CA PRO A 138 -4.90 -16.59 -5.64
C PRO A 138 -5.64 -16.12 -4.38
N HIS A 139 -5.46 -14.85 -4.05
CA HIS A 139 -6.10 -14.18 -2.92
C HIS A 139 -6.40 -12.72 -3.28
N HIS A 140 -7.04 -12.00 -2.38
CA HIS A 140 -7.18 -10.55 -2.45
C HIS A 140 -6.83 -9.95 -1.08
N ASP A 141 -6.08 -8.84 -1.09
CA ASP A 141 -5.43 -8.29 0.10
C ASP A 141 -6.39 -7.79 1.17
N ASP A 142 -7.57 -7.35 0.80
CA ASP A 142 -8.60 -6.89 1.74
C ASP A 142 -9.56 -7.99 2.21
N GLY A 143 -9.22 -9.25 1.95
CA GLY A 143 -10.01 -10.43 2.33
C GLY A 143 -10.08 -10.69 3.83
N PHE A 144 -9.22 -10.05 4.62
CA PHE A 144 -9.23 -10.15 6.09
C PHE A 144 -10.36 -9.36 6.74
N TYR A 145 -10.90 -8.36 6.04
CA TYR A 145 -11.99 -7.55 6.58
C TYR A 145 -13.33 -8.23 6.29
N PRO A 146 -14.17 -8.48 7.33
CA PRO A 146 -15.40 -9.26 7.19
C PRO A 146 -16.53 -8.44 6.57
N ILE A 147 -16.26 -7.76 5.48
CA ILE A 147 -17.21 -6.92 4.73
C ILE A 147 -17.53 -7.62 3.40
N PRO A 148 -18.81 -7.88 3.08
CA PRO A 148 -19.19 -8.61 1.87
C PRO A 148 -18.72 -7.92 0.58
N ARG A 149 -18.53 -8.75 -0.46
CA ARG A 149 -18.27 -8.32 -1.84
C ARG A 149 -19.52 -8.52 -2.70
N PRO A 150 -19.73 -7.76 -3.80
CA PRO A 150 -18.88 -6.68 -4.29
C PRO A 150 -18.97 -5.43 -3.40
N ARG A 151 -17.89 -4.67 -3.32
CA ARG A 151 -17.79 -3.41 -2.56
C ARG A 151 -16.66 -2.56 -3.07
N GLU A 152 -16.66 -1.29 -2.70
CA GLU A 152 -15.52 -0.40 -2.92
C GLU A 152 -14.26 -0.96 -2.23
N PRO A 153 -13.06 -0.69 -2.78
CA PRO A 153 -11.81 -1.12 -2.18
C PRO A 153 -11.62 -0.57 -0.76
N LEU A 154 -11.26 -1.44 0.16
CA LEU A 154 -10.86 -1.05 1.52
C LEU A 154 -9.36 -0.76 1.61
N ALA A 155 -8.63 -1.23 0.61
CA ALA A 155 -7.18 -1.17 0.55
C ALA A 155 -6.71 -1.04 -0.90
N ALA A 156 -5.46 -0.64 -1.06
CA ALA A 156 -4.70 -0.72 -2.29
C ALA A 156 -3.28 -1.17 -1.97
N ALA A 157 -2.59 -1.76 -2.94
CA ALA A 157 -1.21 -2.17 -2.77
C ALA A 157 -0.35 -1.73 -3.97
N THR A 158 0.90 -1.41 -3.67
CA THR A 158 1.95 -1.25 -4.67
C THR A 158 2.97 -2.38 -4.54
N ILE A 159 3.48 -2.86 -5.68
CA ILE A 159 4.64 -3.74 -5.70
C ILE A 159 5.69 -3.11 -6.61
N TRP A 160 6.82 -2.80 -6.02
CA TRP A 160 7.97 -2.18 -6.67
C TRP A 160 8.97 -3.25 -7.09
N ALA A 161 9.27 -3.32 -8.37
CA ALA A 161 10.28 -4.22 -8.92
C ALA A 161 11.67 -3.69 -8.59
N ILE A 162 12.36 -4.32 -7.66
CA ILE A 162 13.77 -4.02 -7.39
C ILE A 162 14.66 -4.81 -8.35
N ASP A 163 14.22 -5.99 -8.76
CA ASP A 163 14.68 -6.77 -9.90
C ASP A 163 13.68 -6.71 -11.05
N ASP A 164 14.11 -7.03 -12.25
CA ASP A 164 13.20 -7.27 -13.36
C ASP A 164 12.18 -8.36 -13.00
N PHE A 165 10.92 -8.12 -13.30
CA PHE A 165 9.87 -9.12 -13.21
C PHE A 165 9.69 -9.77 -14.59
N THR A 166 9.91 -11.09 -14.63
CA THR A 166 9.70 -11.92 -15.83
C THR A 166 8.58 -12.93 -15.57
N ALA A 167 8.08 -13.56 -16.62
CA ALA A 167 6.96 -14.50 -16.49
C ALA A 167 7.28 -15.73 -15.62
N ASP A 168 8.56 -16.02 -15.39
CA ASP A 168 9.08 -17.24 -14.77
C ASP A 168 9.87 -17.03 -13.47
N ASN A 169 10.11 -15.77 -13.05
CA ASN A 169 10.90 -15.47 -11.85
C ASN A 169 10.06 -15.09 -10.60
N GLY A 170 8.81 -15.52 -10.56
CA GLY A 170 7.94 -15.21 -9.43
C GLY A 170 7.24 -13.86 -9.54
N ALA A 171 7.12 -13.29 -10.74
CA ALA A 171 6.33 -12.08 -10.97
C ALA A 171 4.91 -12.23 -10.43
N THR A 172 4.34 -11.16 -9.91
CA THR A 172 2.95 -11.15 -9.45
C THR A 172 2.02 -11.50 -10.61
N VAL A 173 1.10 -12.43 -10.37
CA VAL A 173 0.06 -12.83 -11.31
C VAL A 173 -1.24 -12.17 -10.91
N LEU A 174 -1.87 -11.45 -11.82
CA LEU A 174 -3.13 -10.75 -11.63
C LEU A 174 -4.26 -11.39 -12.41
N LEU A 175 -5.49 -11.29 -11.91
CA LEU A 175 -6.71 -11.65 -12.62
C LEU A 175 -7.48 -10.36 -12.97
N PRO A 176 -7.26 -9.77 -14.16
CA PRO A 176 -7.86 -8.49 -14.55
C PRO A 176 -9.38 -8.50 -14.44
N GLY A 177 -9.96 -7.41 -13.89
CA GLY A 177 -11.40 -7.25 -13.70
C GLY A 177 -12.01 -8.04 -12.55
N SER A 178 -11.22 -8.90 -11.87
CA SER A 178 -11.71 -9.73 -10.76
C SER A 178 -12.04 -8.95 -9.48
N HIS A 179 -11.59 -7.71 -9.37
CA HIS A 179 -11.95 -6.82 -8.26
C HIS A 179 -13.47 -6.58 -8.17
N ARG A 180 -14.19 -6.71 -9.29
CA ARG A 180 -15.65 -6.58 -9.37
C ARG A 180 -16.40 -7.88 -9.04
N TRP A 181 -15.70 -8.99 -8.84
CA TRP A 181 -16.36 -10.24 -8.50
C TRP A 181 -16.93 -10.21 -7.09
N GLY A 182 -18.15 -10.74 -6.94
CA GLY A 182 -18.76 -10.92 -5.64
C GLY A 182 -18.19 -12.13 -4.89
N LYS A 183 -18.99 -13.17 -4.72
CA LYS A 183 -18.59 -14.42 -4.02
C LYS A 183 -17.81 -15.40 -4.91
N ARG A 184 -17.69 -15.12 -6.20
CA ARG A 184 -16.96 -15.96 -7.14
C ARG A 184 -15.48 -16.07 -6.75
N ARG A 185 -14.95 -17.28 -6.83
CA ARG A 185 -13.52 -17.56 -6.67
C ARG A 185 -12.85 -17.81 -8.02
N PRO A 186 -11.54 -17.58 -8.13
CA PRO A 186 -10.76 -17.94 -9.32
C PRO A 186 -10.87 -19.42 -9.65
N SER A 187 -10.88 -19.73 -10.94
CA SER A 187 -10.79 -21.08 -11.50
C SER A 187 -9.57 -21.16 -12.44
N PRO A 188 -9.11 -22.36 -12.78
CA PRO A 188 -8.00 -22.54 -13.74
C PRO A 188 -8.27 -21.95 -15.14
N ASP A 189 -9.54 -21.80 -15.53
CA ASP A 189 -9.94 -21.25 -16.84
C ASP A 189 -9.95 -19.72 -16.86
N ASP A 190 -9.77 -19.07 -15.72
CA ASP A 190 -9.76 -17.61 -15.65
C ASP A 190 -8.47 -17.06 -16.23
N ARG A 191 -8.61 -15.99 -17.02
CA ARG A 191 -7.47 -15.27 -17.58
C ARG A 191 -6.64 -14.68 -16.45
N SER A 192 -5.42 -15.16 -16.31
CA SER A 192 -4.40 -14.60 -15.41
C SER A 192 -3.20 -14.09 -16.19
N LEU A 193 -2.56 -13.05 -15.69
CA LEU A 193 -1.44 -12.40 -16.36
C LEU A 193 -0.28 -12.20 -15.37
N PRO A 194 0.93 -12.69 -15.66
CA PRO A 194 2.12 -12.26 -14.94
C PRO A 194 2.41 -10.79 -15.23
N VAL A 195 2.70 -10.01 -14.22
CA VAL A 195 3.12 -8.61 -14.36
C VAL A 195 4.60 -8.59 -14.75
N VAL A 196 4.87 -8.55 -16.04
CA VAL A 196 6.24 -8.41 -16.58
C VAL A 196 6.56 -6.93 -16.62
N MET A 197 7.64 -6.51 -15.95
CA MET A 197 8.07 -5.11 -15.88
C MET A 197 9.56 -5.00 -15.53
N PRO A 198 10.28 -4.02 -16.05
CA PRO A 198 11.69 -3.83 -15.70
C PRO A 198 11.87 -3.34 -14.26
N ALA A 199 13.06 -3.54 -13.71
CA ALA A 199 13.45 -2.97 -12.42
C ALA A 199 13.20 -1.47 -12.39
N GLY A 200 12.79 -0.93 -11.23
CA GLY A 200 12.38 0.46 -11.07
C GLY A 200 10.92 0.74 -11.42
N SER A 201 10.18 -0.27 -11.87
CA SER A 201 8.75 -0.17 -12.15
C SER A 201 7.89 -0.46 -10.92
N CYS A 202 6.63 -0.03 -10.99
CA CYS A 202 5.65 -0.27 -9.93
C CYS A 202 4.32 -0.73 -10.54
N VAL A 203 3.72 -1.74 -9.97
CA VAL A 203 2.31 -2.05 -10.18
C VAL A 203 1.51 -1.60 -8.97
N ILE A 204 0.42 -0.86 -9.20
CA ILE A 204 -0.59 -0.55 -8.18
C ILE A 204 -1.87 -1.31 -8.50
N PHE A 205 -2.53 -1.85 -7.48
CA PHE A 205 -3.81 -2.55 -7.64
C PHE A 205 -4.71 -2.35 -6.42
N VAL A 206 -6.02 -2.46 -6.65
CA VAL A 206 -7.02 -2.36 -5.59
C VAL A 206 -7.05 -3.64 -4.75
N GLY A 207 -7.25 -3.50 -3.45
CA GLY A 207 -7.21 -4.61 -2.50
C GLY A 207 -8.23 -5.73 -2.75
N THR A 208 -9.26 -5.46 -3.55
CA THR A 208 -10.27 -6.45 -3.98
C THR A 208 -9.84 -7.28 -5.20
N LEU A 209 -8.72 -6.95 -5.89
CA LEU A 209 -8.25 -7.69 -7.05
C LEU A 209 -7.67 -9.05 -6.65
N TRP A 210 -8.09 -10.12 -7.32
CA TRP A 210 -7.50 -11.43 -7.15
C TRP A 210 -6.11 -11.48 -7.80
N HIS A 211 -5.14 -11.90 -7.00
CA HIS A 211 -3.74 -11.98 -7.42
C HIS A 211 -2.98 -13.03 -6.60
N GLY A 212 -1.71 -13.25 -6.94
CA GLY A 212 -0.78 -14.09 -6.19
C GLY A 212 0.64 -13.96 -6.73
N GLY A 213 1.63 -14.42 -5.97
CA GLY A 213 2.99 -14.57 -6.48
C GLY A 213 3.07 -15.69 -7.50
N GLY A 214 3.75 -15.48 -8.61
CA GLY A 214 4.09 -16.52 -9.58
C GLY A 214 5.14 -17.49 -9.03
N ALA A 215 5.33 -18.63 -9.69
CA ALA A 215 6.44 -19.53 -9.41
C ALA A 215 7.77 -18.90 -9.86
N ASN A 216 8.83 -19.14 -9.12
CA ASN A 216 10.19 -18.82 -9.56
C ASN A 216 10.88 -20.11 -10.07
N THR A 217 10.87 -20.30 -11.37
CA THR A 217 11.50 -21.45 -12.03
C THR A 217 12.90 -21.14 -12.55
N THR A 218 13.38 -19.93 -12.29
CA THR A 218 14.73 -19.47 -12.68
C THR A 218 15.78 -19.90 -11.65
N THR A 219 17.03 -19.54 -11.91
CA THR A 219 18.18 -19.79 -11.01
C THR A 219 18.53 -18.60 -10.13
N HIS A 220 17.78 -17.50 -10.23
CA HIS A 220 18.06 -16.24 -9.52
C HIS A 220 16.89 -15.84 -8.63
N ASP A 221 17.22 -15.17 -7.52
CA ASP A 221 16.25 -14.56 -6.64
C ASP A 221 15.55 -13.37 -7.33
N ARG A 222 14.38 -13.02 -6.85
CA ARG A 222 13.65 -11.82 -7.31
C ARG A 222 13.19 -10.99 -6.11
N LEU A 223 13.79 -9.83 -5.95
CA LEU A 223 13.49 -8.87 -4.88
C LEU A 223 12.42 -7.87 -5.31
N ALA A 224 11.47 -7.63 -4.43
CA ALA A 224 10.48 -6.58 -4.52
C ALA A 224 10.29 -5.89 -3.18
N VAL A 225 9.73 -4.68 -3.21
CA VAL A 225 9.17 -4.02 -2.02
C VAL A 225 7.69 -3.77 -2.26
N THR A 226 6.85 -4.15 -1.32
CA THR A 226 5.41 -3.88 -1.35
C THR A 226 5.01 -2.90 -0.27
N ALA A 227 4.20 -1.91 -0.64
CA ALA A 227 3.51 -1.04 0.31
C ALA A 227 2.00 -1.25 0.16
N GLN A 228 1.33 -1.49 1.27
CA GLN A 228 -0.12 -1.64 1.31
C GLN A 228 -0.73 -0.46 2.07
N TYR A 229 -1.87 0.01 1.57
CA TYR A 229 -2.59 1.15 2.13
C TYR A 229 -4.03 0.74 2.44
N CYS A 230 -4.63 1.33 3.46
CA CYS A 230 -6.02 1.00 3.82
C CYS A 230 -6.81 2.25 4.22
N GLN A 231 -8.13 2.10 4.22
CA GLN A 231 -9.05 3.15 4.70
C GLN A 231 -8.66 3.63 6.11
N PRO A 232 -8.86 4.91 6.43
CA PRO A 232 -8.34 5.53 7.67
C PRO A 232 -8.98 4.99 8.95
N TRP A 233 -10.11 4.32 8.85
CA TRP A 233 -10.85 3.72 9.95
C TRP A 233 -10.60 2.22 10.12
N LEU A 234 -9.73 1.64 9.28
CA LEU A 234 -9.32 0.25 9.39
C LEU A 234 -8.09 0.09 10.29
N ARG A 235 -7.96 -1.08 10.87
CA ARG A 235 -6.71 -1.45 11.54
C ARG A 235 -5.68 -1.89 10.49
N PRO A 236 -4.51 -1.26 10.41
CA PRO A 236 -3.42 -1.68 9.52
C PRO A 236 -2.93 -3.09 9.83
N MET A 237 -2.40 -3.79 8.83
CA MET A 237 -1.81 -5.13 8.99
C MET A 237 -0.56 -5.09 9.89
N GLU A 238 0.26 -4.07 9.75
CA GLU A 238 1.42 -3.83 10.62
C GLU A 238 1.10 -2.72 11.61
N ALA A 239 1.34 -2.96 12.90
CA ALA A 239 1.08 -1.99 13.96
C ALA A 239 2.20 -0.95 14.02
N PHE A 240 2.30 -0.07 13.02
CA PHE A 240 3.35 0.94 12.92
C PHE A 240 3.40 1.88 14.13
N THR A 241 2.27 2.20 14.74
CA THR A 241 2.23 2.98 15.99
C THR A 241 2.98 2.32 17.16
N LEU A 242 3.23 1.01 17.09
CA LEU A 242 3.99 0.27 18.10
C LEU A 242 5.44 0.00 17.65
N SER A 243 5.69 -0.15 16.36
CA SER A 243 7.00 -0.52 15.80
C SER A 243 7.85 0.66 15.38
N ILE A 244 7.26 1.83 15.15
CA ILE A 244 7.94 3.06 14.74
C ILE A 244 8.14 3.96 15.95
N SER A 245 9.38 4.32 16.26
CA SER A 245 9.67 5.29 17.32
C SER A 245 9.23 6.69 16.92
N ARG A 246 8.98 7.55 17.91
CA ARG A 246 8.67 8.97 17.66
C ARG A 246 9.80 9.69 16.94
N GLU A 247 11.04 9.31 17.18
CA GLU A 247 12.22 9.85 16.48
C GLU A 247 12.15 9.54 14.97
N ILE A 248 11.86 8.30 14.61
CA ILE A 248 11.65 7.90 13.22
C ILE A 248 10.47 8.68 12.62
N ALA A 249 9.36 8.78 13.34
CA ALA A 249 8.18 9.50 12.86
C ALA A 249 8.42 11.01 12.64
N ARG A 250 9.35 11.63 13.39
CA ARG A 250 9.79 13.01 13.12
C ARG A 250 10.62 13.15 11.85
N GLY A 251 11.37 12.10 11.50
CA GLY A 251 12.33 12.10 10.38
C GLY A 251 11.74 11.73 9.02
N VAL A 252 10.47 11.31 8.95
CA VAL A 252 9.79 10.99 7.68
C VAL A 252 9.02 12.19 7.14
N SER A 253 8.57 12.11 5.87
CA SER A 253 7.72 13.13 5.26
C SER A 253 6.38 13.29 6.01
N ASP A 254 5.71 14.40 5.79
CA ASP A 254 4.38 14.66 6.36
C ASP A 254 3.36 13.63 5.88
N ASP A 255 3.45 13.18 4.62
CA ASP A 255 2.59 12.15 4.07
C ASP A 255 2.80 10.80 4.75
N ILE A 256 4.05 10.36 4.91
CA ILE A 256 4.35 9.13 5.64
C ILE A 256 3.89 9.24 7.10
N ARG A 257 4.18 10.36 7.75
CA ARG A 257 3.79 10.63 9.14
C ARG A 257 2.28 10.52 9.33
N ARG A 258 1.52 11.14 8.44
CA ARG A 258 0.06 11.04 8.40
C ARG A 258 -0.38 9.57 8.27
N MET A 259 0.19 8.85 7.30
CA MET A 259 -0.13 7.44 7.04
C MET A 259 0.28 6.48 8.16
N LEU A 260 1.22 6.87 9.02
CA LEU A 260 1.56 6.10 10.23
C LEU A 260 0.53 6.23 11.35
N GLY A 261 -0.50 7.07 11.19
CA GLY A 261 -1.55 7.30 12.17
C GLY A 261 -1.38 8.58 13.00
N TYR A 262 -0.43 9.48 12.64
CA TYR A 262 -0.39 10.83 13.18
C TYR A 262 -1.41 11.74 12.47
N SER A 263 -2.63 11.24 12.34
CA SER A 263 -3.76 11.89 11.69
C SER A 263 -5.06 11.46 12.38
N ILE A 264 -6.16 12.16 12.08
CA ILE A 264 -7.49 11.83 12.57
C ILE A 264 -8.40 11.57 11.38
N HIS A 265 -9.10 10.44 11.38
CA HIS A 265 -10.30 10.26 10.56
C HIS A 265 -11.50 10.82 11.33
N PRO A 266 -12.17 11.87 10.82
CA PRO A 266 -13.27 12.51 11.53
C PRO A 266 -14.39 11.52 11.90
N PRO A 267 -15.04 11.71 13.07
CA PRO A 267 -14.80 12.79 14.02
C PRO A 267 -13.63 12.57 15.00
N PHE A 268 -13.28 11.33 15.37
CA PHE A 268 -12.36 11.08 16.48
C PHE A 268 -11.42 9.88 16.28
N VAL A 269 -11.52 9.16 15.16
CA VAL A 269 -10.74 7.92 14.95
C VAL A 269 -9.25 8.26 14.78
N GLY A 270 -8.44 7.73 15.69
CA GLY A 270 -6.99 8.01 15.75
C GLY A 270 -6.60 9.09 16.76
N ALA A 271 -7.55 9.68 17.49
CA ALA A 271 -7.24 10.65 18.54
C ALA A 271 -6.45 10.01 19.69
N VAL A 272 -5.62 10.81 20.33
CA VAL A 272 -4.89 10.45 21.56
C VAL A 272 -5.29 11.42 22.65
N ASP A 273 -5.87 10.90 23.74
CA ASP A 273 -6.43 11.70 24.84
C ASP A 273 -7.40 12.79 24.34
N GLY A 274 -8.22 12.46 23.34
CA GLY A 274 -9.19 13.40 22.74
C GLY A 274 -8.57 14.49 21.86
N LEU A 275 -7.27 14.46 21.59
CA LEU A 275 -6.53 15.49 20.85
C LEU A 275 -5.83 14.88 19.62
N HIS A 276 -5.40 15.77 18.72
CA HIS A 276 -4.67 15.34 17.50
C HIS A 276 -3.35 14.66 17.86
N PRO A 277 -3.06 13.45 17.30
CA PRO A 277 -1.89 12.65 17.67
C PRO A 277 -0.55 13.31 17.29
N LEU A 278 -0.52 14.21 16.30
CA LEU A 278 0.69 14.89 15.84
C LEU A 278 1.43 15.62 16.99
N ARG A 279 0.69 16.13 18.00
CA ARG A 279 1.26 16.77 19.19
C ARG A 279 2.25 15.91 19.99
N LEU A 280 2.21 14.59 19.77
CA LEU A 280 3.14 13.68 20.45
C LEU A 280 4.56 13.73 19.85
N LEU A 281 4.73 14.44 18.73
CA LEU A 281 6.01 14.62 18.06
C LEU A 281 6.67 15.97 18.38
N ASP A 282 5.96 16.86 19.08
CA ASP A 282 6.49 18.14 19.57
C ASP A 282 7.53 17.96 20.69
#